data_0de8e2028d9917f0986a7390e8a34dfa
#
_entry.id   0de8e2028d9917f0986a7390e8a34dfa
#
_cell.length_a   1.000
_cell.length_b   1.000
_cell.length_c   1.000
_cell.angle_alpha   90.00
_cell.angle_beta   90.00
_cell.angle_gamma   90.00
#
_symmetry.space_group_name_H-M   'P 1'
#
loop_
_entity.id
_entity.type
_entity.pdbx_description
1 polymer ?
#
loop_
_entity_poly.entity_id
_entity_poly.type
_entity_poly.pdbx_seq_one_letter_code
_entity_poly.pdbx_strand_id
1 'polypeptide(L)'
;MSVTDHPATSTSWTPGADQDQHHGPTPPTRVRLALLDDHEVLLDSLSSWIGQHALDFDVVLSAATWLQLVHSPAFPTELVFIDFQLKEAVSIEARVRTCRAAGAKVIVLSSVDTDEARERALAAGAAEFLSKAVPMAQVMDAARRVMGMESDGAHPHAWRPLPVGAAPQTRPKLSHGEEEAFKLYVSGYSTTEVASHMNVQYETAKTYLRRVREKYAKAGRPASKKADLIRRAAEDGFLE
;
A
#
# COMPACT_ATOMS: atom_id res chain seq x y z
N MET A 1 -40.83 -87.31 10.41
CA MET A 1 -39.75 -87.99 11.06
C MET A 1 -38.57 -87.07 11.11
N SER A 2 -38.21 -86.67 12.28
CA SER A 2 -37.01 -85.94 12.73
C SER A 2 -36.59 -84.68 11.98
N VAL A 3 -37.11 -83.62 12.49
CA VAL A 3 -36.62 -82.26 12.27
C VAL A 3 -35.43 -82.04 13.24
N THR A 4 -34.29 -81.70 12.73
CA THR A 4 -33.13 -81.26 13.52
C THR A 4 -33.04 -79.79 13.45
N ASP A 5 -33.25 -79.19 14.57
CA ASP A 5 -33.18 -77.77 14.94
C ASP A 5 -31.69 -77.35 14.95
N HIS A 6 -31.34 -76.20 14.32
CA HIS A 6 -30.04 -75.60 14.43
C HIS A 6 -30.24 -74.17 14.97
N PRO A 7 -29.57 -73.75 16.04
CA PRO A 7 -29.69 -72.41 16.57
C PRO A 7 -28.86 -71.43 15.79
N ALA A 8 -29.50 -70.30 15.41
CA ALA A 8 -28.88 -69.15 14.79
C ALA A 8 -28.02 -68.38 15.83
N THR A 9 -26.76 -68.30 15.66
CA THR A 9 -25.86 -67.45 16.40
C THR A 9 -25.97 -66.01 15.83
N SER A 10 -26.62 -65.16 16.58
CA SER A 10 -26.64 -63.69 16.32
C SER A 10 -25.33 -63.08 16.70
N THR A 11 -24.51 -62.74 15.72
CA THR A 11 -23.35 -61.91 15.95
C THR A 11 -23.76 -60.42 15.97
N SER A 12 -23.82 -59.86 17.14
CA SER A 12 -24.02 -58.41 17.32
C SER A 12 -22.81 -57.64 16.84
N TRP A 13 -22.96 -56.93 15.70
CA TRP A 13 -21.97 -56.00 15.23
C TRP A 13 -22.17 -54.65 15.93
N THR A 14 -21.19 -54.20 16.72
CA THR A 14 -21.14 -52.92 17.37
C THR A 14 -20.37 -51.98 16.45
N PRO A 15 -20.96 -50.87 15.95
CA PRO A 15 -20.15 -49.86 15.25
C PRO A 15 -19.27 -49.13 16.27
N GLY A 16 -17.98 -49.34 16.13
CA GLY A 16 -16.97 -48.58 16.90
C GLY A 16 -17.07 -47.09 16.53
N ALA A 17 -17.39 -46.30 17.50
CA ALA A 17 -17.17 -44.88 17.50
C ALA A 17 -15.67 -44.65 17.56
N ASP A 18 -15.12 -44.03 16.56
CA ASP A 18 -14.01 -43.07 16.67
C ASP A 18 -13.69 -42.58 15.24
N GLN A 19 -14.51 -41.67 14.74
CA GLN A 19 -14.04 -40.75 13.72
C GLN A 19 -13.54 -39.51 14.45
N ASP A 20 -12.29 -39.56 14.93
CA ASP A 20 -11.50 -38.38 15.21
C ASP A 20 -11.42 -37.54 13.94
N GLN A 21 -12.38 -36.62 13.80
CA GLN A 21 -12.30 -35.55 12.85
C GLN A 21 -11.14 -34.67 13.30
N HIS A 22 -9.96 -34.96 12.76
CA HIS A 22 -8.85 -34.04 12.76
C HIS A 22 -9.35 -32.74 12.10
N HIS A 23 -9.87 -31.85 12.91
CA HIS A 23 -9.97 -30.43 12.56
C HIS A 23 -8.54 -29.93 12.43
N GLY A 24 -8.01 -30.02 11.23
CA GLY A 24 -6.80 -29.28 10.87
C GLY A 24 -7.03 -27.79 11.22
N PRO A 25 -5.98 -27.04 11.57
CA PRO A 25 -6.13 -25.65 11.90
C PRO A 25 -6.87 -24.94 10.76
N THR A 26 -8.00 -24.31 11.08
CA THR A 26 -8.75 -23.47 10.13
C THR A 26 -7.76 -22.45 9.58
N PRO A 27 -7.59 -22.34 8.26
CA PRO A 27 -6.67 -21.35 7.70
C PRO A 27 -7.04 -19.97 8.25
N PRO A 28 -6.06 -19.15 8.65
CA PRO A 28 -6.34 -17.84 9.22
C PRO A 28 -7.22 -17.06 8.25
N THR A 29 -8.33 -16.53 8.74
CA THR A 29 -9.27 -15.75 7.94
C THR A 29 -8.55 -14.49 7.47
N ARG A 30 -8.33 -14.39 6.15
CA ARG A 30 -7.71 -13.21 5.54
C ARG A 30 -8.73 -12.08 5.47
N VAL A 31 -8.28 -10.86 5.68
CA VAL A 31 -9.11 -9.66 5.52
C VAL A 31 -9.42 -9.46 4.04
N ARG A 32 -10.70 -9.42 3.69
CA ARG A 32 -11.15 -9.14 2.32
C ARG A 32 -11.00 -7.64 2.01
N LEU A 33 -10.16 -7.33 1.04
CA LEU A 33 -9.78 -5.98 0.64
C LEU A 33 -10.32 -5.66 -0.75
N ALA A 34 -10.93 -4.49 -0.91
CA ALA A 34 -11.23 -3.91 -2.21
C ALA A 34 -10.32 -2.70 -2.49
N LEU A 35 -9.93 -2.52 -3.74
CA LEU A 35 -9.17 -1.39 -4.25
C LEU A 35 -10.05 -0.58 -5.21
N LEU A 36 -10.06 0.74 -5.07
CA LEU A 36 -10.76 1.66 -5.98
C LEU A 36 -9.82 2.79 -6.41
N ASP A 37 -9.40 2.78 -7.67
CA ASP A 37 -8.48 3.77 -8.26
C ASP A 37 -8.69 3.81 -9.77
N ASP A 38 -8.73 4.97 -10.42
CA ASP A 38 -8.89 5.09 -11.88
C ASP A 38 -7.61 4.78 -12.68
N HIS A 39 -6.52 4.45 -11.99
CA HIS A 39 -5.25 4.04 -12.59
C HIS A 39 -5.09 2.52 -12.57
N GLU A 40 -5.47 1.83 -13.64
CA GLU A 40 -5.41 0.35 -13.75
C GLU A 40 -4.02 -0.22 -13.43
N VAL A 41 -2.95 0.41 -13.92
CA VAL A 41 -1.57 0.00 -13.65
C VAL A 41 -1.25 0.04 -12.14
N LEU A 42 -1.83 1.00 -11.42
CA LEU A 42 -1.67 1.08 -9.97
C LEU A 42 -2.45 -0.03 -9.27
N LEU A 43 -3.68 -0.32 -9.70
CA LEU A 43 -4.48 -1.43 -9.17
C LEU A 43 -3.77 -2.77 -9.32
N ASP A 44 -3.21 -3.06 -10.49
CA ASP A 44 -2.44 -4.28 -10.76
C ASP A 44 -1.19 -4.37 -9.88
N SER A 45 -0.47 -3.24 -9.77
CA SER A 45 0.74 -3.17 -8.95
C SER A 45 0.45 -3.37 -7.47
N LEU A 46 -0.61 -2.75 -6.94
CA LEU A 46 -1.05 -2.90 -5.54
C LEU A 46 -1.51 -4.33 -5.26
N SER A 47 -2.36 -4.89 -6.12
CA SER A 47 -2.87 -6.26 -5.97
C SER A 47 -1.74 -7.28 -5.97
N SER A 48 -0.80 -7.15 -6.92
CA SER A 48 0.37 -8.02 -7.00
C SER A 48 1.26 -7.90 -5.77
N TRP A 49 1.55 -6.67 -5.31
CA TRP A 49 2.39 -6.45 -4.15
C TRP A 49 1.75 -7.01 -2.88
N ILE A 50 0.46 -6.76 -2.66
CA ILE A 50 -0.30 -7.24 -1.48
C ILE A 50 -0.30 -8.77 -1.48
N GLY A 51 -0.62 -9.40 -2.61
CA GLY A 51 -0.64 -10.85 -2.71
C GLY A 51 0.70 -11.54 -2.44
N GLN A 52 1.82 -10.82 -2.61
CA GLN A 52 3.17 -11.34 -2.35
C GLN A 52 3.70 -11.04 -0.95
N HIS A 53 3.29 -9.92 -0.34
CA HIS A 53 3.94 -9.38 0.87
C HIS A 53 3.01 -9.18 2.06
N ALA A 54 1.68 -9.29 1.87
CA ALA A 54 0.69 -9.09 2.91
C ALA A 54 -0.35 -10.22 2.88
N LEU A 55 0.10 -11.44 3.20
CA LEU A 55 -0.68 -12.68 3.11
C LEU A 55 -1.88 -12.73 4.07
N ASP A 56 -1.96 -11.82 4.99
CA ASP A 56 -3.06 -11.57 5.92
C ASP A 56 -4.24 -10.82 5.27
N PHE A 57 -4.05 -10.31 4.03
CA PHE A 57 -5.07 -9.68 3.22
C PHE A 57 -5.33 -10.46 1.94
N ASP A 58 -6.57 -10.39 1.46
CA ASP A 58 -6.99 -10.94 0.18
C ASP A 58 -7.66 -9.86 -0.66
N VAL A 59 -7.03 -9.46 -1.76
CA VAL A 59 -7.58 -8.49 -2.70
C VAL A 59 -8.63 -9.18 -3.54
N VAL A 60 -9.89 -9.12 -3.09
CA VAL A 60 -11.03 -9.78 -3.74
C VAL A 60 -11.68 -8.92 -4.81
N LEU A 61 -11.31 -7.64 -4.90
CA LEU A 61 -11.91 -6.70 -5.85
C LEU A 61 -10.94 -5.56 -6.16
N SER A 62 -10.67 -5.35 -7.44
CA SER A 62 -10.02 -4.15 -7.98
C SER A 62 -10.99 -3.48 -8.93
N ALA A 63 -11.31 -2.22 -8.68
CA ALA A 63 -12.30 -1.45 -9.44
C ALA A 63 -11.68 -0.13 -9.92
N ALA A 64 -11.82 0.16 -11.21
CA ALA A 64 -11.40 1.44 -11.78
C ALA A 64 -12.48 2.53 -11.65
N THR A 65 -13.72 2.15 -11.35
CA THR A 65 -14.85 3.07 -11.19
C THR A 65 -15.69 2.74 -9.95
N TRP A 66 -16.37 3.77 -9.44
CA TRP A 66 -17.29 3.61 -8.31
C TRP A 66 -18.40 2.58 -8.58
N LEU A 67 -18.97 2.60 -9.77
CA LEU A 67 -20.03 1.66 -10.15
C LEU A 67 -19.52 0.21 -10.19
N GLN A 68 -18.30 -0.01 -10.69
CA GLN A 68 -17.68 -1.34 -10.65
C GLN A 68 -17.52 -1.85 -9.20
N LEU A 69 -17.12 -0.97 -8.27
CA LEU A 69 -17.01 -1.33 -6.86
C LEU A 69 -18.37 -1.76 -6.29
N VAL A 70 -19.39 -0.88 -6.36
CA VAL A 70 -20.65 -1.08 -5.63
C VAL A 70 -21.55 -2.15 -6.26
N HIS A 71 -21.41 -2.44 -7.55
CA HIS A 71 -22.18 -3.49 -8.24
C HIS A 71 -21.45 -4.83 -8.25
N SER A 72 -20.23 -4.91 -7.74
CA SER A 72 -19.50 -6.18 -7.67
C SER A 72 -20.16 -7.14 -6.67
N PRO A 73 -20.32 -8.42 -7.02
CA PRO A 73 -20.78 -9.42 -6.05
C PRO A 73 -19.79 -9.66 -4.91
N ALA A 74 -18.53 -9.22 -5.07
CA ALA A 74 -17.52 -9.28 -4.03
C ALA A 74 -17.66 -8.16 -2.98
N PHE A 75 -18.39 -7.08 -3.30
CA PHE A 75 -18.72 -6.01 -2.35
C PHE A 75 -19.98 -6.37 -1.54
N PRO A 76 -20.06 -6.05 -0.23
CA PRO A 76 -19.06 -5.34 0.57
C PRO A 76 -17.84 -6.21 0.96
N THR A 77 -16.74 -5.52 1.24
CA THR A 77 -15.51 -6.09 1.80
C THR A 77 -15.28 -5.54 3.21
N GLU A 78 -14.36 -6.14 3.97
CA GLU A 78 -14.04 -5.68 5.33
C GLU A 78 -13.23 -4.38 5.32
N LEU A 79 -12.40 -4.19 4.28
CA LEU A 79 -11.55 -3.03 4.08
C LEU A 79 -11.65 -2.55 2.64
N VAL A 80 -11.66 -1.25 2.43
CA VAL A 80 -11.60 -0.62 1.10
C VAL A 80 -10.51 0.43 1.08
N PHE A 81 -9.63 0.37 0.09
CA PHE A 81 -8.74 1.48 -0.26
C PHE A 81 -9.41 2.30 -1.35
N ILE A 82 -9.55 3.60 -1.14
CA ILE A 82 -10.21 4.52 -2.08
C ILE A 82 -9.24 5.60 -2.50
N ASP A 83 -9.07 5.78 -3.82
CA ASP A 83 -8.40 6.98 -4.33
C ASP A 83 -9.23 8.23 -4.04
N PHE A 84 -8.58 9.23 -3.42
CA PHE A 84 -9.19 10.54 -3.18
C PHE A 84 -9.57 11.25 -4.49
N GLN A 85 -8.74 11.12 -5.54
CA GLN A 85 -8.83 11.88 -6.79
C GLN A 85 -9.61 11.17 -7.91
N LEU A 86 -10.40 10.16 -7.59
CA LEU A 86 -11.19 9.46 -8.61
C LEU A 86 -12.08 10.43 -9.41
N LYS A 87 -11.90 10.46 -10.73
CA LYS A 87 -12.55 11.41 -11.66
C LYS A 87 -14.00 11.04 -11.96
N GLU A 88 -14.84 11.08 -10.95
CA GLU A 88 -16.26 10.74 -11.07
C GLU A 88 -17.13 11.75 -10.32
N ALA A 89 -18.45 11.79 -10.69
CA ALA A 89 -19.40 12.72 -10.07
C ALA A 89 -19.69 12.45 -8.59
N VAL A 90 -19.40 11.24 -8.09
CA VAL A 90 -19.62 10.88 -6.69
C VAL A 90 -18.48 11.43 -5.84
N SER A 91 -18.80 12.24 -4.84
CA SER A 91 -17.78 12.85 -3.96
C SER A 91 -17.10 11.80 -3.07
N ILE A 92 -15.89 12.13 -2.60
CA ILE A 92 -15.15 11.25 -1.67
C ILE A 92 -15.96 10.99 -0.39
N GLU A 93 -16.66 12.00 0.11
CA GLU A 93 -17.49 11.88 1.32
C GLU A 93 -18.63 10.87 1.12
N ALA A 94 -19.28 10.91 -0.04
CA ALA A 94 -20.34 9.97 -0.36
C ALA A 94 -19.82 8.55 -0.48
N ARG A 95 -18.67 8.35 -1.15
CA ARG A 95 -18.02 7.05 -1.28
C ARG A 95 -17.66 6.45 0.09
N VAL A 96 -17.00 7.24 0.95
CA VAL A 96 -16.62 6.82 2.30
C VAL A 96 -17.85 6.42 3.13
N ARG A 97 -18.89 7.27 3.14
CA ARG A 97 -20.11 6.97 3.90
C ARG A 97 -20.81 5.71 3.41
N THR A 98 -20.87 5.50 2.10
CA THR A 98 -21.49 4.30 1.51
C THR A 98 -20.75 3.03 1.89
N CYS A 99 -19.41 3.01 1.77
CA CYS A 99 -18.62 1.86 2.18
C CYS A 99 -18.78 1.55 3.67
N ARG A 100 -18.79 2.60 4.52
CA ARG A 100 -19.03 2.44 5.97
C ARG A 100 -20.41 1.92 6.29
N ALA A 101 -21.43 2.43 5.61
CA ALA A 101 -22.81 1.94 5.78
C ALA A 101 -22.94 0.46 5.37
N ALA A 102 -22.12 0.00 4.44
CA ALA A 102 -22.01 -1.41 4.06
C ALA A 102 -21.14 -2.25 5.03
N GLY A 103 -20.61 -1.66 6.11
CA GLY A 103 -19.82 -2.34 7.13
C GLY A 103 -18.30 -2.34 6.86
N ALA A 104 -17.84 -1.76 5.76
CA ALA A 104 -16.42 -1.70 5.43
C ALA A 104 -15.68 -0.60 6.21
N LYS A 105 -14.45 -0.85 6.62
CA LYS A 105 -13.50 0.18 7.01
C LYS A 105 -12.87 0.80 5.76
N VAL A 106 -12.56 2.08 5.81
CA VAL A 106 -12.07 2.81 4.63
C VAL A 106 -10.75 3.49 4.94
N ILE A 107 -9.76 3.23 4.11
CA ILE A 107 -8.51 3.99 4.04
C ILE A 107 -8.51 4.78 2.73
N VAL A 108 -8.30 6.08 2.81
CA VAL A 108 -8.20 6.94 1.64
C VAL A 108 -6.74 7.11 1.26
N LEU A 109 -6.42 6.85 -0.01
CA LEU A 109 -5.09 7.06 -0.59
C LEU A 109 -5.13 8.30 -1.49
N SER A 110 -4.14 9.19 -1.41
CA SER A 110 -4.14 10.41 -2.20
C SER A 110 -2.75 10.77 -2.72
N SER A 111 -2.69 11.26 -3.95
CA SER A 111 -1.49 11.90 -4.49
C SER A 111 -1.35 13.36 -4.02
N VAL A 112 -2.43 13.95 -3.52
CA VAL A 112 -2.46 15.29 -2.94
C VAL A 112 -2.59 15.15 -1.41
N ASP A 113 -1.59 15.59 -0.68
CA ASP A 113 -1.55 15.55 0.78
C ASP A 113 -1.74 16.98 1.33
N THR A 114 -3.00 17.45 1.29
CA THR A 114 -3.42 18.73 1.88
C THR A 114 -4.27 18.47 3.12
N ASP A 115 -4.20 19.40 4.08
CA ASP A 115 -5.01 19.31 5.30
C ASP A 115 -6.51 19.30 4.98
N GLU A 116 -6.95 20.07 3.98
CA GLU A 116 -8.35 20.07 3.52
C GLU A 116 -8.80 18.71 3.00
N ALA A 117 -8.01 18.04 2.16
CA ALA A 117 -8.33 16.72 1.63
C ALA A 117 -8.41 15.68 2.75
N ARG A 118 -7.47 15.75 3.68
CA ARG A 118 -7.41 14.90 4.87
C ARG A 118 -8.64 15.11 5.77
N GLU A 119 -8.97 16.36 6.10
CA GLU A 119 -10.14 16.68 6.92
C GLU A 119 -11.43 16.18 6.28
N ARG A 120 -11.63 16.39 4.98
CA ARG A 120 -12.82 15.94 4.25
C ARG A 120 -12.99 14.43 4.32
N ALA A 121 -11.92 13.66 4.11
CA ALA A 121 -11.96 12.21 4.16
C ALA A 121 -12.25 11.70 5.59
N LEU A 122 -11.55 12.23 6.58
CA LEU A 122 -11.72 11.83 7.99
C LEU A 122 -13.08 12.24 8.55
N ALA A 123 -13.58 13.45 8.22
CA ALA A 123 -14.92 13.91 8.61
C ALA A 123 -16.03 13.06 8.00
N ALA A 124 -15.82 12.49 6.80
CA ALA A 124 -16.72 11.52 6.20
C ALA A 124 -16.68 10.16 6.90
N GLY A 125 -15.66 9.92 7.72
CA GLY A 125 -15.44 8.73 8.52
C GLY A 125 -14.46 7.73 7.92
N ALA A 126 -13.55 8.16 7.04
CA ALA A 126 -12.39 7.32 6.72
C ALA A 126 -11.61 6.99 7.99
N ALA A 127 -11.16 5.75 8.13
CA ALA A 127 -10.38 5.32 9.28
C ALA A 127 -8.96 5.87 9.24
N GLU A 128 -8.43 6.09 8.04
CA GLU A 128 -7.09 6.64 7.81
C GLU A 128 -7.06 7.39 6.47
N PHE A 129 -6.17 8.39 6.36
CA PHE A 129 -5.84 9.09 5.11
C PHE A 129 -4.33 9.06 4.92
N LEU A 130 -3.88 8.49 3.81
CA LEU A 130 -2.47 8.28 3.53
C LEU A 130 -2.08 8.85 2.17
N SER A 131 -0.87 9.37 2.08
CA SER A 131 -0.29 9.75 0.80
C SER A 131 0.09 8.51 -0.03
N LYS A 132 -0.21 8.51 -1.34
CA LYS A 132 0.27 7.47 -2.28
C LYS A 132 1.81 7.45 -2.41
N ALA A 133 2.50 8.45 -1.86
CA ALA A 133 3.96 8.50 -1.84
C ALA A 133 4.60 7.66 -0.72
N VAL A 134 3.83 7.23 0.30
CA VAL A 134 4.35 6.36 1.35
C VAL A 134 4.60 4.95 0.84
N PRO A 135 5.62 4.24 1.36
CA PRO A 135 5.88 2.85 1.00
C PRO A 135 4.66 1.95 1.29
N MET A 136 4.38 1.00 0.38
CA MET A 136 3.24 0.10 0.52
C MET A 136 3.23 -0.70 1.83
N ALA A 137 4.41 -1.04 2.37
CA ALA A 137 4.53 -1.66 3.69
C ALA A 137 3.87 -0.82 4.79
N GLN A 138 4.06 0.51 4.77
CA GLN A 138 3.43 1.42 5.74
C GLN A 138 1.91 1.52 5.56
N VAL A 139 1.43 1.46 4.31
CA VAL A 139 -0.01 1.41 4.01
C VAL A 139 -0.62 0.15 4.62
N MET A 140 0.05 -1.00 4.48
CA MET A 140 -0.43 -2.26 5.05
C MET A 140 -0.33 -2.30 6.58
N ASP A 141 0.68 -1.65 7.19
CA ASP A 141 0.75 -1.50 8.64
C ASP A 141 -0.39 -0.64 9.18
N ALA A 142 -0.76 0.42 8.45
CA ALA A 142 -1.96 1.21 8.76
C ALA A 142 -3.24 0.38 8.61
N ALA A 143 -3.34 -0.44 7.56
CA ALA A 143 -4.46 -1.36 7.35
C ALA A 143 -4.61 -2.35 8.50
N ARG A 144 -3.53 -2.93 9.00
CA ARG A 144 -3.54 -3.82 10.17
C ARG A 144 -4.04 -3.11 11.43
N ARG A 145 -3.53 -1.91 11.70
CA ARG A 145 -4.02 -1.08 12.82
C ARG A 145 -5.51 -0.77 12.70
N VAL A 146 -5.96 -0.36 11.52
CA VAL A 146 -7.37 -0.08 11.24
C VAL A 146 -8.21 -1.34 11.45
N MET A 147 -7.74 -2.51 11.05
CA MET A 147 -8.46 -3.77 11.22
C MET A 147 -8.40 -4.32 12.64
N GLY A 148 -7.58 -3.76 13.53
CA GLY A 148 -7.38 -4.26 14.90
C GLY A 148 -6.56 -5.56 14.93
N MET A 149 -5.77 -5.80 13.88
CA MET A 149 -4.85 -6.92 13.82
C MET A 149 -3.60 -6.51 14.61
N GLU A 150 -3.39 -7.15 15.75
CA GLU A 150 -2.15 -6.95 16.49
C GLU A 150 -0.99 -7.42 15.62
N SER A 151 -0.01 -6.56 15.43
CA SER A 151 1.25 -6.98 14.86
C SER A 151 1.97 -7.82 15.92
N ASP A 152 1.79 -9.14 15.87
CA ASP A 152 2.76 -10.03 16.47
C ASP A 152 4.11 -9.64 15.88
N GLY A 153 5.02 -9.18 16.73
CA GLY A 153 6.29 -8.56 16.39
C GLY A 153 7.30 -9.45 15.64
N ALA A 154 6.81 -10.29 14.75
CA ALA A 154 7.57 -11.26 13.97
C ALA A 154 7.21 -11.25 12.48
N HIS A 155 7.14 -10.06 11.84
CA HIS A 155 7.34 -10.01 10.40
C HIS A 155 8.82 -9.86 10.10
N PRO A 156 9.47 -10.84 9.43
CA PRO A 156 10.89 -10.75 9.08
C PRO A 156 11.20 -9.60 8.09
N HIS A 157 10.19 -8.89 7.64
CA HIS A 157 10.26 -7.69 6.82
C HIS A 157 9.50 -6.51 7.42
N ALA A 158 9.29 -6.50 8.75
CA ALA A 158 8.98 -5.23 9.40
C ALA A 158 10.13 -4.29 9.03
N TRP A 159 9.86 -3.38 8.08
CA TRP A 159 10.66 -2.19 7.94
C TRP A 159 10.67 -1.54 9.33
N ARG A 160 11.69 -1.88 10.12
CA ARG A 160 12.01 -1.10 11.30
C ARG A 160 12.22 0.30 10.77
N PRO A 161 11.49 1.31 11.27
CA PRO A 161 11.99 2.65 11.18
C PRO A 161 13.43 2.51 11.68
N LEU A 162 14.38 2.77 10.82
CA LEU A 162 15.76 2.94 11.30
C LEU A 162 15.62 3.84 12.50
N PRO A 163 16.13 3.45 13.67
CA PRO A 163 15.89 4.21 14.90
C PRO A 163 16.15 5.67 14.52
N VAL A 164 15.23 6.56 14.95
CA VAL A 164 15.44 8.01 14.91
C VAL A 164 16.58 8.26 15.88
N GLY A 165 17.80 8.04 15.37
CA GLY A 165 19.04 7.91 16.11
C GLY A 165 20.15 7.31 15.25
N ALA A 166 19.84 6.82 14.03
CA ALA A 166 20.85 6.71 12.99
C ALA A 166 21.40 8.11 12.77
N ALA A 167 22.70 8.25 12.89
CA ALA A 167 23.47 9.49 12.80
C ALA A 167 22.83 10.44 11.78
N PRO A 168 22.71 11.74 12.06
CA PRO A 168 21.99 12.68 11.23
C PRO A 168 22.36 12.41 9.79
N GLN A 169 21.37 12.01 8.97
CA GLN A 169 21.62 11.73 7.55
C GLN A 169 22.04 13.07 6.96
N THR A 170 23.35 13.30 6.92
CA THR A 170 23.92 14.60 6.57
C THR A 170 23.50 14.92 5.16
N ARG A 171 22.74 16.00 5.01
CA ARG A 171 22.44 16.61 3.72
C ARG A 171 23.76 16.71 2.94
N PRO A 172 23.85 16.15 1.73
CA PRO A 172 25.10 16.20 0.99
C PRO A 172 25.45 17.64 0.64
N LYS A 173 26.68 18.03 0.87
CA LYS A 173 27.15 19.39 0.53
C LYS A 173 27.27 19.50 -0.99
N LEU A 174 26.31 20.16 -1.61
CA LEU A 174 26.31 20.48 -3.03
C LEU A 174 27.13 21.75 -3.28
N SER A 175 27.79 21.85 -4.43
CA SER A 175 28.34 23.13 -4.90
C SER A 175 27.20 24.02 -5.42
N HIS A 176 27.45 25.32 -5.57
CA HIS A 176 26.45 26.27 -6.05
C HIS A 176 25.78 25.83 -7.37
N GLY A 177 26.58 25.45 -8.38
CA GLY A 177 26.02 24.98 -9.65
C GLY A 177 25.30 23.62 -9.56
N GLU A 178 25.72 22.72 -8.67
CA GLU A 178 25.01 21.46 -8.42
C GLU A 178 23.68 21.72 -7.73
N GLU A 179 23.63 22.64 -6.79
CA GLU A 179 22.40 23.02 -6.06
C GLU A 179 21.39 23.70 -6.98
N GLU A 180 21.86 24.63 -7.82
CA GLU A 180 21.03 25.32 -8.79
C GLU A 180 20.44 24.35 -9.83
N ALA A 181 21.29 23.49 -10.41
CA ALA A 181 20.86 22.44 -11.34
C ALA A 181 19.86 21.49 -10.69
N PHE A 182 20.08 21.15 -9.42
CA PHE A 182 19.22 20.27 -8.65
C PHE A 182 17.85 20.90 -8.40
N LYS A 183 17.78 22.15 -7.92
CA LYS A 183 16.54 22.87 -7.70
C LYS A 183 15.68 22.97 -8.97
N LEU A 184 16.28 23.40 -10.08
CA LEU A 184 15.57 23.47 -11.36
C LEU A 184 15.04 22.09 -11.81
N TYR A 185 15.89 21.05 -11.70
CA TYR A 185 15.51 19.71 -12.14
C TYR A 185 14.36 19.11 -11.31
N VAL A 186 14.35 19.30 -9.99
CA VAL A 186 13.28 18.78 -9.11
C VAL A 186 12.00 19.61 -9.19
N SER A 187 12.09 20.89 -9.59
CA SER A 187 10.92 21.76 -9.89
C SER A 187 10.25 21.41 -11.23
N GLY A 188 10.73 20.38 -11.93
CA GLY A 188 10.04 19.85 -13.12
C GLY A 188 10.82 20.00 -14.43
N TYR A 189 11.81 20.88 -14.53
CA TYR A 189 12.55 21.14 -15.75
C TYR A 189 13.30 19.89 -16.26
N SER A 190 13.42 19.77 -17.58
CA SER A 190 14.29 18.78 -18.24
C SER A 190 15.76 19.20 -18.13
N THR A 191 16.68 18.29 -18.37
CA THR A 191 18.12 18.62 -18.38
C THR A 191 18.49 19.70 -19.39
N THR A 192 17.78 19.77 -20.53
CA THR A 192 17.97 20.80 -21.55
C THR A 192 17.52 22.16 -21.05
N GLU A 193 16.36 22.24 -20.41
CA GLU A 193 15.84 23.47 -19.82
C GLU A 193 16.72 23.94 -18.65
N VAL A 194 17.21 23.02 -17.80
CA VAL A 194 18.19 23.33 -16.75
C VAL A 194 19.44 23.96 -17.36
N ALA A 195 19.98 23.40 -18.43
CA ALA A 195 21.15 23.96 -19.12
C ALA A 195 20.88 25.37 -19.64
N SER A 196 19.69 25.60 -20.22
CA SER A 196 19.27 26.91 -20.72
C SER A 196 19.10 27.94 -19.58
N HIS A 197 18.45 27.57 -18.50
CA HIS A 197 18.24 28.44 -17.34
C HIS A 197 19.54 28.84 -16.65
N MET A 198 20.49 27.89 -16.56
CA MET A 198 21.81 28.14 -15.96
C MET A 198 22.80 28.78 -16.93
N ASN A 199 22.45 28.98 -18.19
CA ASN A 199 23.33 29.44 -19.27
C ASN A 199 24.64 28.61 -19.39
N VAL A 200 24.49 27.28 -19.35
CA VAL A 200 25.61 26.31 -19.49
C VAL A 200 25.35 25.32 -20.63
N GLN A 201 26.37 24.61 -21.04
CA GLN A 201 26.21 23.52 -22.02
C GLN A 201 25.40 22.36 -21.39
N TYR A 202 24.65 21.64 -22.24
CA TYR A 202 23.85 20.47 -21.84
C TYR A 202 24.68 19.44 -21.05
N GLU A 203 25.91 19.12 -21.51
CA GLU A 203 26.80 18.17 -20.83
C GLU A 203 27.24 18.67 -19.46
N THR A 204 27.29 19.99 -19.25
CA THR A 204 27.61 20.59 -17.95
C THR A 204 26.45 20.39 -16.98
N ALA A 205 25.23 20.70 -17.40
CA ALA A 205 24.02 20.47 -16.58
C ALA A 205 23.84 18.98 -16.22
N LYS A 206 24.05 18.10 -17.19
CA LYS A 206 24.03 16.65 -17.01
C LYS A 206 25.10 16.18 -16.00
N THR A 207 26.30 16.78 -16.05
CA THR A 207 27.39 16.48 -15.11
C THR A 207 27.04 16.95 -13.70
N TYR A 208 26.42 18.11 -13.51
CA TYR A 208 25.93 18.57 -12.21
C TYR A 208 24.92 17.60 -11.61
N LEU A 209 23.91 17.21 -12.38
CA LEU A 209 22.90 16.26 -11.92
C LEU A 209 23.47 14.86 -11.61
N ARG A 210 24.49 14.41 -12.35
CA ARG A 210 25.19 13.16 -12.04
C ARG A 210 25.93 13.27 -10.70
N ARG A 211 26.68 14.36 -10.47
CA ARG A 211 27.40 14.61 -9.21
C ARG A 211 26.45 14.73 -8.01
N VAL A 212 25.29 15.34 -8.20
CA VAL A 212 24.22 15.37 -7.18
C VAL A 212 23.85 13.94 -6.78
N ARG A 213 23.56 13.04 -7.75
CA ARG A 213 23.24 11.64 -7.47
C ARG A 213 24.37 10.90 -6.75
N GLU A 214 25.61 11.12 -7.19
CA GLU A 214 26.80 10.52 -6.55
C GLU A 214 26.95 10.98 -5.09
N LYS A 215 26.71 12.26 -4.81
CA LYS A 215 26.78 12.81 -3.45
C LYS A 215 25.69 12.28 -2.55
N TYR A 216 24.47 12.14 -3.07
CA TYR A 216 23.38 11.48 -2.34
C TYR A 216 23.68 9.99 -2.09
N ALA A 217 24.24 9.29 -3.06
CA ALA A 217 24.64 7.90 -2.88
C ALA A 217 25.73 7.74 -1.80
N LYS A 218 26.75 8.63 -1.80
CA LYS A 218 27.80 8.67 -0.77
C LYS A 218 27.27 9.00 0.63
N ALA A 219 26.19 9.77 0.71
CA ALA A 219 25.50 10.07 1.97
C ALA A 219 24.57 8.93 2.44
N GLY A 220 24.62 7.75 1.79
CA GLY A 220 23.74 6.62 2.11
C GLY A 220 22.28 6.81 1.68
N ARG A 221 22.00 7.80 0.83
CA ARG A 221 20.66 8.20 0.37
C ARG A 221 20.56 8.15 -1.16
N PRO A 222 20.74 6.98 -1.81
CA PRO A 222 20.80 6.90 -3.27
C PRO A 222 19.53 7.44 -3.94
N ALA A 223 19.70 8.12 -5.08
CA ALA A 223 18.65 8.75 -5.85
C ALA A 223 18.89 8.52 -7.35
N SER A 224 18.52 7.35 -7.85
CA SER A 224 18.78 6.92 -9.23
C SER A 224 17.80 7.56 -10.24
N LYS A 225 16.53 7.67 -9.86
CA LYS A 225 15.45 8.21 -10.69
C LYS A 225 15.16 9.67 -10.34
N LYS A 226 14.45 10.39 -11.25
CA LYS A 226 14.01 11.77 -10.99
C LYS A 226 13.11 11.84 -9.75
N ALA A 227 12.22 10.89 -9.59
CA ALA A 227 11.34 10.80 -8.41
C ALA A 227 12.12 10.67 -7.09
N ASP A 228 13.22 9.92 -7.08
CA ASP A 228 14.08 9.82 -5.89
C ASP A 228 14.72 11.17 -5.55
N LEU A 229 15.18 11.91 -6.56
CA LEU A 229 15.75 13.24 -6.37
C LEU A 229 14.73 14.24 -5.86
N ILE A 230 13.48 14.19 -6.36
CA ILE A 230 12.38 15.04 -5.86
C ILE A 230 12.12 14.75 -4.38
N ARG A 231 12.05 13.48 -4.00
CA ARG A 231 11.89 13.09 -2.59
C ARG A 231 13.04 13.62 -1.73
N ARG A 232 14.29 13.48 -2.17
CA ARG A 232 15.46 14.02 -1.45
C ARG A 232 15.42 15.54 -1.33
N ALA A 233 14.93 16.21 -2.36
CA ALA A 233 14.78 17.66 -2.35
C ALA A 233 13.74 18.11 -1.31
N ALA A 234 12.62 17.41 -1.20
CA ALA A 234 11.62 17.66 -0.18
C ALA A 234 12.16 17.41 1.24
N GLU A 235 12.85 16.27 1.46
CA GLU A 235 13.47 15.92 2.75
C GLU A 235 14.52 16.95 3.20
N ASP A 236 15.23 17.58 2.27
CA ASP A 236 16.33 18.50 2.54
C ASP A 236 15.92 19.98 2.43
N GLY A 237 14.64 20.28 2.18
CA GLY A 237 14.10 21.64 2.12
C GLY A 237 14.54 22.45 0.88
N PHE A 238 14.72 21.76 -0.25
CA PHE A 238 14.99 22.42 -1.55
C PHE A 238 13.73 22.71 -2.37
N LEU A 239 12.60 22.10 -2.00
CA LEU A 239 11.28 22.38 -2.56
C LEU A 239 10.49 23.19 -1.52
N GLU A 240 10.07 24.39 -1.90
CA GLU A 240 9.08 25.20 -1.18
C GLU A 240 7.68 24.83 -1.62
#